data_1d9bfc2fb26e2037592086a41e7ac7b5
#
_entry.id   1d9bfc2fb26e2037592086a41e7ac7b5
#
_cell.length_a   1.000
_cell.length_b   1.000
_cell.length_c   1.000
_cell.angle_alpha   90.00
_cell.angle_beta   90.00
_cell.angle_gamma   90.00
#
_symmetry.space_group_name_H-M   'P 1'
#
loop_
_entity.id
_entity.type
_entity.pdbx_description
1 polymer ?
#
loop_
_entity_poly.entity_id
_entity_poly.type
_entity_poly.pdbx_seq_one_letter_code
_entity_poly.pdbx_strand_id
1 'polypeptide(L)'
;MPELEVRDLTVEFNSGGYVVRPLSDLSFDADDGELVVVLGPSGCGKTTLLSCLSGLLTPTSGTITFRAVAVDKLSGPALSDYRRYTVGVVFQAFNLIRSLTARANVTAPLRLANVARKTASARADELLDVVGLSDRGGHRPGQLSGGQQQRVAIARALAHDPPLIVADEPTAHLDYIQVEGVLRLLRQLSTTGRLVLVSTHDDRITNIADRVIELAPAFAIADRDPEEVRLAEGEVLFRQGDRGELVYMVDEGAIEIYQIRADGGEEHLTVVTAGKYFGELGPMLNLPRSAWARAQGPCRLTGYTVRAFRRRFPTASPTGSFEQPVP
;
A
#
# COMPACT_ATOMS: atom_id res chain seq x y z
N MET A 1 -15.69 21.95 8.59
CA MET A 1 -15.76 20.46 8.68
C MET A 1 -14.82 19.97 7.61
N PRO A 2 -13.99 18.97 7.89
CA PRO A 2 -13.12 18.43 6.86
C PRO A 2 -13.93 17.89 5.69
N GLU A 3 -13.37 17.99 4.47
CA GLU A 3 -14.03 17.51 3.25
C GLU A 3 -13.96 16.00 3.10
N LEU A 4 -12.88 15.39 3.60
CA LEU A 4 -12.70 13.93 3.72
C LEU A 4 -12.57 13.55 5.18
N GLU A 5 -13.43 12.63 5.62
CA GLU A 5 -13.36 12.01 6.93
C GLU A 5 -13.28 10.49 6.79
N VAL A 6 -12.26 9.90 7.39
CA VAL A 6 -12.10 8.46 7.52
C VAL A 6 -12.11 8.12 9.00
N ARG A 7 -12.95 7.18 9.42
CA ARG A 7 -13.11 6.78 10.83
C ARG A 7 -13.10 5.27 10.97
N ASP A 8 -12.17 4.79 11.78
CA ASP A 8 -12.02 3.38 12.21
C ASP A 8 -12.03 2.40 11.03
N LEU A 9 -11.43 2.82 9.90
CA LEU A 9 -11.45 2.09 8.67
C LEU A 9 -10.67 0.79 8.79
N THR A 10 -11.35 -0.33 8.58
CA THR A 10 -10.76 -1.66 8.61
C THR A 10 -11.12 -2.41 7.32
N VAL A 11 -10.12 -3.07 6.74
CA VAL A 11 -10.31 -3.94 5.57
C VAL A 11 -9.70 -5.31 5.86
N GLU A 12 -10.48 -6.34 5.64
CA GLU A 12 -10.08 -7.74 5.83
C GLU A 12 -10.24 -8.53 4.54
N PHE A 13 -9.27 -9.37 4.25
CA PHE A 13 -9.34 -10.37 3.19
C PHE A 13 -9.16 -11.76 3.77
N ASN A 14 -10.05 -12.69 3.42
CA ASN A 14 -9.91 -14.11 3.74
C ASN A 14 -9.10 -14.79 2.63
N SER A 15 -7.93 -15.33 2.95
CA SER A 15 -7.06 -16.06 2.02
C SER A 15 -6.59 -17.35 2.65
N GLY A 16 -7.07 -18.50 2.12
CA GLY A 16 -6.58 -19.81 2.54
C GLY A 16 -6.73 -20.15 4.03
N GLY A 17 -7.77 -19.63 4.70
CA GLY A 17 -8.01 -19.83 6.14
C GLY A 17 -7.36 -18.78 7.04
N TYR A 18 -6.65 -17.81 6.45
CA TYR A 18 -6.06 -16.68 7.17
C TYR A 18 -6.81 -15.38 6.86
N VAL A 19 -6.97 -14.54 7.87
CA VAL A 19 -7.50 -13.17 7.72
C VAL A 19 -6.32 -12.22 7.56
N VAL A 20 -6.22 -11.56 6.42
CA VAL A 20 -5.24 -10.49 6.18
C VAL A 20 -5.95 -9.14 6.33
N ARG A 21 -5.47 -8.29 7.22
CA ARG A 21 -6.01 -6.93 7.46
C ARG A 21 -5.01 -5.88 7.00
N PRO A 22 -4.99 -5.44 5.76
CA PRO A 22 -4.10 -4.37 5.31
C PRO A 22 -4.39 -3.01 5.96
N LEU A 23 -5.61 -2.78 6.43
CA LEU A 23 -6.01 -1.60 7.19
C LEU A 23 -6.72 -2.03 8.47
N SER A 24 -6.38 -1.43 9.60
CA SER A 24 -6.99 -1.66 10.91
C SER A 24 -7.17 -0.34 11.65
N ASP A 25 -8.41 0.00 11.95
CA ASP A 25 -8.82 1.16 12.75
C ASP A 25 -8.19 2.49 12.32
N LEU A 26 -8.02 2.67 10.99
CA LEU A 26 -7.42 3.87 10.43
C LEU A 26 -8.40 5.03 10.48
N SER A 27 -7.98 6.14 11.12
CA SER A 27 -8.76 7.37 11.18
C SER A 27 -7.91 8.58 10.82
N PHE A 28 -8.40 9.42 9.92
CA PHE A 28 -7.80 10.69 9.55
C PHE A 28 -8.81 11.60 8.85
N ASP A 29 -8.44 12.87 8.74
CA ASP A 29 -9.18 13.91 8.03
C ASP A 29 -8.31 14.55 6.97
N ALA A 30 -8.93 15.15 5.93
CA ALA A 30 -8.25 15.99 4.96
C ALA A 30 -9.21 17.04 4.38
N ASP A 31 -8.65 18.14 3.90
CA ASP A 31 -9.40 19.26 3.37
C ASP A 31 -9.12 19.51 1.88
N ASP A 32 -10.01 20.23 1.22
CA ASP A 32 -9.81 20.69 -0.15
C ASP A 32 -8.54 21.54 -0.24
N GLY A 33 -7.82 21.41 -1.35
CA GLY A 33 -6.57 22.11 -1.55
C GLY A 33 -5.34 21.43 -0.94
N GLU A 34 -5.51 20.36 -0.14
CA GLU A 34 -4.38 19.62 0.43
C GLU A 34 -3.80 18.59 -0.54
N LEU A 35 -2.48 18.46 -0.50
CA LEU A 35 -1.72 17.32 -1.00
C LEU A 35 -1.42 16.41 0.18
N VAL A 36 -2.13 15.30 0.27
CA VAL A 36 -1.96 14.29 1.33
C VAL A 36 -1.11 13.14 0.82
N VAL A 37 -0.06 12.80 1.52
CA VAL A 37 0.82 11.68 1.18
C VAL A 37 0.58 10.51 2.13
N VAL A 38 0.32 9.34 1.57
CA VAL A 38 0.20 8.08 2.29
C VAL A 38 1.51 7.32 2.14
N LEU A 39 2.31 7.31 3.19
CA LEU A 39 3.59 6.62 3.27
C LEU A 39 3.45 5.23 3.89
N GLY A 40 4.36 4.36 3.52
CA GLY A 40 4.51 3.05 4.15
C GLY A 40 5.20 2.04 3.24
N PRO A 41 5.71 0.94 3.79
CA PRO A 41 6.37 -0.11 3.03
C PRO A 41 5.39 -0.80 2.06
N SER A 42 5.93 -1.59 1.14
CA SER A 42 5.10 -2.42 0.25
C SER A 42 4.21 -3.37 1.06
N GLY A 43 2.94 -3.48 0.69
CA GLY A 43 1.97 -4.35 1.37
C GLY A 43 1.34 -3.78 2.65
N CYS A 44 1.63 -2.52 3.06
CA CYS A 44 1.03 -1.92 4.26
C CYS A 44 -0.42 -1.41 4.06
N GLY A 45 -1.04 -1.62 2.90
CA GLY A 45 -2.44 -1.23 2.67
C GLY A 45 -2.64 0.09 1.92
N LYS A 46 -1.59 0.75 1.37
CA LYS A 46 -1.74 2.01 0.61
C LYS A 46 -2.75 1.89 -0.53
N THR A 47 -2.53 0.93 -1.43
CA THR A 47 -3.46 0.65 -2.56
C THR A 47 -4.86 0.28 -2.06
N THR A 48 -4.97 -0.42 -0.93
CA THR A 48 -6.24 -0.78 -0.31
C THR A 48 -6.99 0.47 0.15
N LEU A 49 -6.30 1.40 0.84
CA LEU A 49 -6.88 2.68 1.25
C LEU A 49 -7.39 3.47 0.04
N LEU A 50 -6.54 3.66 -0.98
CA LEU A 50 -6.92 4.39 -2.20
C LEU A 50 -8.08 3.71 -2.94
N SER A 51 -8.15 2.37 -2.90
CA SER A 51 -9.27 1.61 -3.46
C SER A 51 -10.57 1.85 -2.70
N CYS A 52 -10.53 1.96 -1.38
CA CYS A 52 -11.71 2.32 -0.57
C CYS A 52 -12.16 3.76 -0.85
N LEU A 53 -11.24 4.72 -0.85
CA LEU A 53 -11.53 6.13 -1.15
C LEU A 53 -12.12 6.33 -2.54
N SER A 54 -11.69 5.54 -3.52
CA SER A 54 -12.21 5.60 -4.88
C SER A 54 -13.51 4.79 -5.10
N GLY A 55 -14.03 4.14 -4.05
CA GLY A 55 -15.20 3.27 -4.16
C GLY A 55 -14.96 2.01 -5.00
N LEU A 56 -13.71 1.62 -5.23
CA LEU A 56 -13.35 0.36 -5.90
C LEU A 56 -13.41 -0.83 -4.94
N LEU A 57 -13.28 -0.57 -3.65
CA LEU A 57 -13.35 -1.55 -2.59
C LEU A 57 -14.26 -1.03 -1.47
N THR A 58 -15.17 -1.87 -1.00
CA THR A 58 -15.97 -1.58 0.19
C THR A 58 -15.20 -2.04 1.43
N PRO A 59 -14.98 -1.20 2.46
CA PRO A 59 -14.31 -1.60 3.68
C PRO A 59 -15.12 -2.66 4.45
N THR A 60 -14.44 -3.43 5.31
CA THR A 60 -15.08 -4.41 6.19
C THR A 60 -15.85 -3.72 7.32
N SER A 61 -15.27 -2.65 7.88
CA SER A 61 -15.89 -1.79 8.89
C SER A 61 -15.29 -0.38 8.84
N GLY A 62 -15.87 0.54 9.63
CA GLY A 62 -15.54 1.95 9.61
C GLY A 62 -16.31 2.72 8.56
N THR A 63 -16.03 4.01 8.43
CA THR A 63 -16.75 4.92 7.52
C THR A 63 -15.81 5.80 6.72
N ILE A 64 -16.23 6.13 5.51
CA ILE A 64 -15.58 7.11 4.63
C ILE A 64 -16.62 8.12 4.20
N THR A 65 -16.43 9.38 4.55
CA THR A 65 -17.29 10.48 4.10
C THR A 65 -16.47 11.47 3.30
N PHE A 66 -16.89 11.76 2.08
CA PHE A 66 -16.31 12.82 1.24
C PHE A 66 -17.40 13.80 0.82
N ARG A 67 -17.26 15.09 1.19
CA ARG A 67 -18.23 16.16 0.94
C ARG A 67 -19.65 15.74 1.28
N ALA A 68 -19.85 15.24 2.51
CA ALA A 68 -21.14 14.73 3.01
C ALA A 68 -21.68 13.46 2.31
N VAL A 69 -20.92 12.83 1.40
CA VAL A 69 -21.29 11.56 0.77
C VAL A 69 -20.63 10.41 1.54
N ALA A 70 -21.44 9.49 2.08
CA ALA A 70 -20.96 8.26 2.72
C ALA A 70 -20.51 7.25 1.64
N VAL A 71 -19.21 7.23 1.33
CA VAL A 71 -18.62 6.43 0.23
C VAL A 71 -18.75 4.94 0.49
N ASP A 72 -18.59 4.53 1.74
CA ASP A 72 -18.73 3.14 2.21
C ASP A 72 -20.12 2.54 2.01
N LYS A 73 -21.14 3.39 1.85
CA LYS A 73 -22.55 2.99 1.65
C LYS A 73 -23.03 3.08 0.22
N LEU A 74 -22.19 3.60 -0.69
CA LEU A 74 -22.57 3.75 -2.08
C LEU A 74 -22.67 2.38 -2.78
N SER A 75 -23.69 2.25 -3.62
CA SER A 75 -23.91 1.06 -4.46
C SER A 75 -24.60 1.44 -5.79
N GLY A 76 -24.59 0.51 -6.75
CA GLY A 76 -25.29 0.67 -8.02
C GLY A 76 -24.98 1.97 -8.77
N PRO A 77 -26.00 2.71 -9.26
CA PRO A 77 -25.80 3.95 -10.01
C PRO A 77 -25.05 5.03 -9.23
N ALA A 78 -25.37 5.23 -7.93
CA ALA A 78 -24.73 6.24 -7.09
C ALA A 78 -23.21 6.01 -6.96
N LEU A 79 -22.77 4.75 -6.81
CA LEU A 79 -21.35 4.40 -6.80
C LEU A 79 -20.70 4.63 -8.16
N SER A 80 -21.42 4.37 -9.24
CA SER A 80 -20.95 4.63 -10.61
C SER A 80 -20.76 6.12 -10.88
N ASP A 81 -21.69 6.96 -10.39
CA ASP A 81 -21.62 8.42 -10.52
C ASP A 81 -20.50 9.00 -9.63
N TYR A 82 -20.30 8.50 -8.41
CA TYR A 82 -19.19 8.87 -7.57
C TYR A 82 -17.84 8.62 -8.27
N ARG A 83 -17.64 7.40 -8.81
CA ARG A 83 -16.42 7.07 -9.56
C ARG A 83 -16.23 7.87 -10.83
N ARG A 84 -17.32 8.34 -11.44
CA ARG A 84 -17.29 9.09 -12.68
C ARG A 84 -17.01 10.57 -12.47
N TYR A 85 -17.65 11.18 -11.46
CA TYR A 85 -17.68 12.64 -11.32
C TYR A 85 -16.93 13.16 -10.09
N THR A 86 -16.75 12.32 -9.07
CA THR A 86 -16.18 12.78 -7.80
C THR A 86 -14.72 12.39 -7.63
N VAL A 87 -14.28 11.24 -8.17
CA VAL A 87 -12.91 10.77 -7.97
C VAL A 87 -12.19 10.50 -9.28
N GLY A 88 -10.98 11.07 -9.43
CA GLY A 88 -10.04 10.75 -10.48
C GLY A 88 -8.98 9.78 -9.96
N VAL A 89 -8.81 8.63 -10.62
CA VAL A 89 -7.86 7.59 -10.18
C VAL A 89 -6.67 7.51 -11.14
N VAL A 90 -5.48 7.62 -10.57
CA VAL A 90 -4.19 7.40 -11.26
C VAL A 90 -3.58 6.11 -10.72
N PHE A 91 -3.45 5.11 -11.57
CA PHE A 91 -2.93 3.78 -11.20
C PHE A 91 -1.42 3.69 -11.39
N GLN A 92 -0.74 2.89 -10.59
CA GLN A 92 0.69 2.60 -10.68
C GLN A 92 1.11 2.10 -12.07
N ALA A 93 0.34 1.22 -12.70
CA ALA A 93 0.62 0.66 -14.01
C ALA A 93 0.04 1.49 -15.18
N PHE A 94 -0.24 2.79 -14.97
CA PHE A 94 -0.86 3.73 -15.93
C PHE A 94 -2.26 3.29 -16.41
N ASN A 95 -2.49 2.02 -16.65
CA ASN A 95 -3.74 1.41 -17.15
C ASN A 95 -4.31 2.12 -18.39
N LEU A 96 -3.42 2.51 -19.32
CA LEU A 96 -3.81 3.07 -20.59
C LEU A 96 -4.26 1.97 -21.57
N ILE A 97 -5.31 2.25 -22.31
CA ILE A 97 -5.80 1.36 -23.39
C ILE A 97 -4.79 1.43 -24.54
N ARG A 98 -4.03 0.35 -24.76
CA ARG A 98 -2.90 0.32 -25.71
C ARG A 98 -3.28 0.58 -27.14
N SER A 99 -4.49 0.21 -27.56
CA SER A 99 -5.01 0.43 -28.91
C SER A 99 -5.46 1.87 -29.17
N LEU A 100 -5.67 2.67 -28.13
CA LEU A 100 -6.10 4.06 -28.21
C LEU A 100 -4.91 5.01 -28.20
N THR A 101 -5.06 6.17 -28.84
CA THR A 101 -4.11 7.28 -28.73
C THR A 101 -4.18 7.94 -27.34
N ALA A 102 -3.23 8.80 -27.02
CA ALA A 102 -3.25 9.60 -25.78
C ALA A 102 -4.56 10.38 -25.66
N ARG A 103 -4.93 11.15 -26.69
CA ARG A 103 -6.21 11.87 -26.75
C ARG A 103 -7.40 10.94 -26.56
N ALA A 104 -7.42 9.78 -27.21
CA ALA A 104 -8.50 8.82 -27.11
C ALA A 104 -8.60 8.19 -25.72
N ASN A 105 -7.49 7.96 -25.02
CA ASN A 105 -7.49 7.53 -23.62
C ASN A 105 -8.11 8.59 -22.68
N VAL A 106 -7.82 9.87 -22.91
CA VAL A 106 -8.40 10.98 -22.12
C VAL A 106 -9.89 11.19 -22.44
N THR A 107 -10.30 11.02 -23.70
CA THR A 107 -11.72 11.15 -24.08
C THR A 107 -12.58 9.96 -23.66
N ALA A 108 -11.99 8.79 -23.38
CA ALA A 108 -12.72 7.56 -23.10
C ALA A 108 -13.77 7.71 -21.97
N PRO A 109 -13.42 8.21 -20.75
CA PRO A 109 -14.40 8.39 -19.69
C PRO A 109 -15.52 9.37 -20.09
N LEU A 110 -15.22 10.45 -20.80
CA LEU A 110 -16.20 11.42 -21.27
C LEU A 110 -17.19 10.78 -22.26
N ARG A 111 -16.69 9.95 -23.16
CA ARG A 111 -17.52 9.23 -24.14
C ARG A 111 -18.42 8.21 -23.50
N LEU A 112 -17.94 7.51 -22.46
CA LEU A 112 -18.75 6.60 -21.64
C LEU A 112 -19.86 7.32 -20.87
N ALA A 113 -19.67 8.61 -20.58
CA ALA A 113 -20.69 9.50 -19.99
C ALA A 113 -21.58 10.20 -21.03
N ASN A 114 -21.57 9.75 -22.30
CA ASN A 114 -22.33 10.32 -23.41
C ASN A 114 -22.03 11.81 -23.73
N VAL A 115 -20.85 12.31 -23.32
CA VAL A 115 -20.41 13.66 -23.72
C VAL A 115 -20.20 13.69 -25.23
N ALA A 116 -20.69 14.73 -25.88
CA ALA A 116 -20.57 14.89 -27.34
C ALA A 116 -19.11 14.83 -27.78
N ARG A 117 -18.84 14.19 -28.93
CA ARG A 117 -17.45 13.94 -29.42
C ARG A 117 -16.63 15.23 -29.50
N LYS A 118 -17.20 16.31 -30.00
CA LYS A 118 -16.52 17.62 -30.14
C LYS A 118 -16.09 18.17 -28.78
N THR A 119 -17.00 18.16 -27.80
CA THR A 119 -16.73 18.62 -26.42
C THR A 119 -15.69 17.73 -25.74
N ALA A 120 -15.82 16.40 -25.84
CA ALA A 120 -14.86 15.46 -25.25
C ALA A 120 -13.45 15.63 -25.87
N SER A 121 -13.36 15.89 -27.20
CA SER A 121 -12.07 16.12 -27.85
C SER A 121 -11.44 17.44 -27.41
N ALA A 122 -12.21 18.52 -27.34
CA ALA A 122 -11.72 19.82 -26.87
C ALA A 122 -11.21 19.73 -25.42
N ARG A 123 -11.95 19.06 -24.53
CA ARG A 123 -11.52 18.83 -23.14
C ARG A 123 -10.25 17.98 -23.08
N ALA A 124 -10.10 16.95 -23.90
CA ALA A 124 -8.89 16.15 -23.94
C ALA A 124 -7.69 16.95 -24.44
N ASP A 125 -7.85 17.83 -25.42
CA ASP A 125 -6.76 18.70 -25.91
C ASP A 125 -6.33 19.69 -24.83
N GLU A 126 -7.26 20.32 -24.12
CA GLU A 126 -6.98 21.15 -22.95
C GLU A 126 -6.20 20.40 -21.86
N LEU A 127 -6.63 19.18 -21.50
CA LEU A 127 -5.98 18.39 -20.46
C LEU A 127 -4.60 17.89 -20.90
N LEU A 128 -4.41 17.55 -22.16
CA LEU A 128 -3.09 17.22 -22.69
C LEU A 128 -2.15 18.41 -22.67
N ASP A 129 -2.65 19.63 -22.86
CA ASP A 129 -1.88 20.86 -22.72
C ASP A 129 -1.45 21.08 -21.28
N VAL A 130 -2.40 20.96 -20.31
CA VAL A 130 -2.11 21.06 -18.87
C VAL A 130 -0.99 20.12 -18.42
N VAL A 131 -0.92 18.91 -18.97
CA VAL A 131 0.13 17.95 -18.63
C VAL A 131 1.37 18.05 -19.54
N GLY A 132 1.45 19.05 -20.43
CA GLY A 132 2.58 19.31 -21.32
C GLY A 132 2.75 18.27 -22.42
N LEU A 133 1.64 17.76 -23.01
CA LEU A 133 1.62 16.76 -24.04
C LEU A 133 0.74 17.16 -25.25
N SER A 134 0.62 18.45 -25.55
CA SER A 134 -0.22 18.97 -26.63
C SER A 134 0.14 18.37 -28.01
N ASP A 135 1.45 18.15 -28.24
CA ASP A 135 1.99 17.56 -29.48
C ASP A 135 1.94 16.02 -29.52
N ARG A 136 1.56 15.38 -28.43
CA ARG A 136 1.55 13.91 -28.27
C ARG A 136 0.16 13.28 -28.34
N GLY A 137 -0.89 14.04 -28.51
CA GLY A 137 -2.28 13.56 -28.50
C GLY A 137 -2.57 12.43 -29.49
N GLY A 138 -1.86 12.37 -30.61
CA GLY A 138 -1.98 11.31 -31.63
C GLY A 138 -1.18 10.03 -31.35
N HIS A 139 -0.26 10.03 -30.38
CA HIS A 139 0.62 8.89 -30.10
C HIS A 139 -0.13 7.82 -29.28
N ARG A 140 0.20 6.55 -29.49
CA ARG A 140 -0.26 5.43 -28.68
C ARG A 140 0.68 5.19 -27.50
N PRO A 141 0.24 4.52 -26.42
CA PRO A 141 1.07 4.29 -25.23
C PRO A 141 2.45 3.72 -25.54
N GLY A 142 2.58 2.78 -26.47
CA GLY A 142 3.88 2.21 -26.84
C GLY A 142 4.84 3.18 -27.55
N GLN A 143 4.40 4.37 -27.92
CA GLN A 143 5.19 5.45 -28.54
C GLN A 143 5.54 6.57 -27.55
N LEU A 144 5.13 6.42 -26.28
CA LEU A 144 5.31 7.39 -25.22
C LEU A 144 6.29 6.84 -24.17
N SER A 145 7.12 7.72 -23.60
CA SER A 145 7.94 7.37 -22.43
C SER A 145 7.07 7.05 -21.21
N GLY A 146 7.62 6.39 -20.19
CA GLY A 146 6.90 6.11 -18.95
C GLY A 146 6.28 7.36 -18.33
N GLY A 147 7.06 8.46 -18.22
CA GLY A 147 6.56 9.73 -17.70
C GLY A 147 5.50 10.38 -18.58
N GLN A 148 5.57 10.22 -19.91
CA GLN A 148 4.51 10.67 -20.81
C GLN A 148 3.23 9.85 -20.62
N GLN A 149 3.35 8.52 -20.48
CA GLN A 149 2.20 7.65 -20.18
C GLN A 149 1.55 8.01 -18.85
N GLN A 150 2.35 8.30 -17.82
CA GLN A 150 1.86 8.76 -16.52
C GLN A 150 1.08 10.07 -16.64
N ARG A 151 1.61 11.05 -17.37
CA ARG A 151 0.91 12.32 -17.60
C ARG A 151 -0.40 12.12 -18.37
N VAL A 152 -0.46 11.21 -19.33
CA VAL A 152 -1.73 10.85 -20.01
C VAL A 152 -2.71 10.21 -19.01
N ALA A 153 -2.24 9.36 -18.09
CA ALA A 153 -3.09 8.76 -17.06
C ALA A 153 -3.65 9.83 -16.10
N ILE A 154 -2.85 10.83 -15.72
CA ILE A 154 -3.29 12.00 -14.93
C ILE A 154 -4.33 12.81 -15.73
N ALA A 155 -4.06 13.15 -17.00
CA ALA A 155 -5.02 13.85 -17.85
C ALA A 155 -6.35 13.11 -17.96
N ARG A 156 -6.31 11.78 -18.09
CA ARG A 156 -7.52 10.93 -18.07
C ARG A 156 -8.28 11.00 -16.75
N ALA A 157 -7.57 10.98 -15.63
CA ALA A 157 -8.18 11.10 -14.30
C ALA A 157 -8.90 12.45 -14.12
N LEU A 158 -8.42 13.51 -14.77
CA LEU A 158 -8.99 14.86 -14.74
C LEU A 158 -10.17 15.09 -15.73
N ALA A 159 -10.54 14.09 -16.52
CA ALA A 159 -11.49 14.26 -17.62
C ALA A 159 -12.82 14.90 -17.19
N HIS A 160 -13.39 14.47 -16.08
CA HIS A 160 -14.65 14.96 -15.50
C HIS A 160 -14.46 16.07 -14.44
N ASP A 161 -13.26 16.63 -14.33
CA ASP A 161 -12.96 17.67 -13.34
C ASP A 161 -13.24 17.27 -11.87
N PRO A 162 -12.78 16.08 -11.43
CA PRO A 162 -13.13 15.57 -10.12
C PRO A 162 -12.51 16.39 -8.98
N PRO A 163 -13.22 16.59 -7.86
CA PRO A 163 -12.70 17.26 -6.68
C PRO A 163 -11.68 16.44 -5.88
N LEU A 164 -11.71 15.11 -6.03
CA LEU A 164 -10.80 14.18 -5.38
C LEU A 164 -9.91 13.49 -6.41
N ILE A 165 -8.60 13.54 -6.21
CA ILE A 165 -7.63 12.77 -7.00
C ILE A 165 -6.94 11.76 -6.07
N VAL A 166 -6.95 10.50 -6.45
CA VAL A 166 -6.16 9.45 -5.77
C VAL A 166 -5.12 8.89 -6.73
N ALA A 167 -3.86 8.89 -6.34
CA ALA A 167 -2.75 8.44 -7.17
C ALA A 167 -1.94 7.37 -6.44
N ASP A 168 -1.93 6.17 -7.00
CA ASP A 168 -1.20 5.03 -6.44
C ASP A 168 0.17 4.92 -7.07
N GLU A 169 1.25 5.14 -6.28
CA GLU A 169 2.65 5.10 -6.67
C GLU A 169 2.92 5.85 -8.01
N PRO A 170 2.50 7.13 -8.16
CA PRO A 170 2.51 7.83 -9.45
C PRO A 170 3.91 8.12 -9.99
N THR A 171 4.94 7.90 -9.21
CA THR A 171 6.35 8.09 -9.59
C THR A 171 7.11 6.78 -9.79
N ALA A 172 6.48 5.64 -9.51
CA ALA A 172 7.09 4.34 -9.78
C ALA A 172 7.42 4.19 -11.28
N HIS A 173 8.56 3.60 -11.59
CA HIS A 173 9.04 3.38 -12.97
C HIS A 173 9.41 4.66 -13.76
N LEU A 174 9.58 5.81 -13.10
CA LEU A 174 10.00 7.06 -13.72
C LEU A 174 11.47 7.39 -13.36
N ASP A 175 12.19 7.97 -14.30
CA ASP A 175 13.49 8.55 -14.01
C ASP A 175 13.37 9.83 -13.17
N TYR A 176 14.50 10.30 -12.61
CA TYR A 176 14.54 11.44 -11.70
C TYR A 176 13.89 12.72 -12.27
N ILE A 177 14.14 13.02 -13.55
CA ILE A 177 13.61 14.23 -14.20
C ILE A 177 12.10 14.14 -14.39
N GLN A 178 11.61 12.93 -14.74
CA GLN A 178 10.19 12.69 -14.93
C GLN A 178 9.42 12.75 -13.60
N VAL A 179 10.01 12.24 -12.51
CA VAL A 179 9.45 12.31 -11.16
C VAL A 179 9.14 13.74 -10.77
N GLU A 180 10.12 14.67 -10.92
CA GLU A 180 9.92 16.07 -10.55
C GLU A 180 8.74 16.71 -11.31
N GLY A 181 8.62 16.42 -12.61
CA GLY A 181 7.50 16.91 -13.42
C GLY A 181 6.14 16.41 -12.95
N VAL A 182 6.03 15.14 -12.54
CA VAL A 182 4.79 14.56 -12.00
C VAL A 182 4.45 15.14 -10.62
N LEU A 183 5.45 15.29 -9.73
CA LEU A 183 5.25 15.89 -8.41
C LEU A 183 4.76 17.34 -8.47
N ARG A 184 5.36 18.16 -9.34
CA ARG A 184 4.91 19.53 -9.58
C ARG A 184 3.45 19.56 -10.07
N LEU A 185 3.08 18.68 -10.99
CA LEU A 185 1.72 18.59 -11.51
C LEU A 185 0.73 18.22 -10.40
N LEU A 186 1.03 17.21 -9.58
CA LEU A 186 0.18 16.81 -8.45
C LEU A 186 0.02 17.97 -7.45
N ARG A 187 1.10 18.68 -7.11
CA ARG A 187 1.02 19.87 -6.26
C ARG A 187 0.17 20.98 -6.89
N GLN A 188 0.34 21.24 -8.17
CA GLN A 188 -0.48 22.24 -8.88
C GLN A 188 -1.96 21.87 -8.86
N LEU A 189 -2.31 20.59 -8.98
CA LEU A 189 -3.70 20.12 -8.90
C LEU A 189 -4.33 20.40 -7.53
N SER A 190 -3.59 20.22 -6.43
CA SER A 190 -4.11 20.54 -5.09
C SER A 190 -4.36 22.06 -4.93
N THR A 191 -3.44 22.90 -5.37
CA THR A 191 -3.60 24.37 -5.28
C THR A 191 -4.79 24.94 -6.05
N THR A 192 -5.41 24.15 -6.94
CA THR A 192 -6.66 24.52 -7.63
C THR A 192 -7.93 24.12 -6.86
N GLY A 193 -7.80 23.80 -5.58
CA GLY A 193 -8.93 23.48 -4.69
C GLY A 193 -9.38 22.02 -4.73
N ARG A 194 -8.56 21.11 -5.27
CA ARG A 194 -8.82 19.66 -5.21
C ARG A 194 -8.09 19.04 -4.04
N LEU A 195 -8.69 18.03 -3.43
CA LEU A 195 -7.98 17.14 -2.52
C LEU A 195 -7.20 16.10 -3.35
N VAL A 196 -5.88 16.01 -3.12
CA VAL A 196 -5.01 15.07 -3.82
C VAL A 196 -4.38 14.12 -2.80
N LEU A 197 -4.68 12.82 -2.89
CA LEU A 197 -4.03 11.77 -2.09
C LEU A 197 -3.06 10.97 -2.96
N VAL A 198 -1.84 10.82 -2.48
CA VAL A 198 -0.78 10.10 -3.19
C VAL A 198 -0.22 9.01 -2.30
N SER A 199 -0.28 7.76 -2.72
CA SER A 199 0.48 6.69 -2.08
C SER A 199 1.89 6.65 -2.65
N THR A 200 2.88 6.48 -1.80
CA THR A 200 4.27 6.30 -2.24
C THR A 200 5.14 5.68 -1.16
N HIS A 201 6.29 5.18 -1.55
CA HIS A 201 7.42 4.85 -0.67
C HIS A 201 8.61 5.83 -0.87
N ASP A 202 8.42 6.87 -1.69
CA ASP A 202 9.44 7.88 -2.01
C ASP A 202 9.32 9.08 -1.06
N ASP A 203 10.28 9.22 -0.15
CA ASP A 203 10.30 10.27 0.86
C ASP A 203 10.41 11.69 0.27
N ARG A 204 10.83 11.83 -0.99
CA ARG A 204 10.95 13.14 -1.65
C ARG A 204 9.63 13.89 -1.76
N ILE A 205 8.52 13.17 -1.88
CA ILE A 205 7.19 13.78 -1.99
C ILE A 205 6.71 14.38 -0.65
N THR A 206 7.25 13.92 0.48
CA THR A 206 6.86 14.44 1.81
C THR A 206 7.17 15.91 1.98
N ASN A 207 8.24 16.40 1.33
CA ASN A 207 8.64 17.79 1.40
C ASN A 207 7.66 18.78 0.73
N ILE A 208 6.78 18.28 -0.13
CA ILE A 208 5.75 19.07 -0.81
C ILE A 208 4.34 18.77 -0.33
N ALA A 209 4.19 17.83 0.58
CA ALA A 209 2.90 17.44 1.17
C ALA A 209 2.46 18.43 2.23
N ASP A 210 1.15 18.71 2.28
CA ASP A 210 0.54 19.46 3.38
C ASP A 210 0.31 18.54 4.58
N ARG A 211 0.09 17.24 4.32
CA ARG A 211 -0.14 16.21 5.35
C ARG A 211 0.49 14.88 4.94
N VAL A 212 1.06 14.18 5.90
CA VAL A 212 1.59 12.82 5.74
C VAL A 212 0.85 11.85 6.64
N ILE A 213 0.38 10.74 6.07
CA ILE A 213 -0.26 9.64 6.78
C ILE A 213 0.69 8.44 6.66
N GLU A 214 1.23 8.00 7.78
CA GLU A 214 2.09 6.82 7.81
C GLU A 214 1.26 5.56 8.09
N LEU A 215 1.24 4.64 7.12
CA LEU A 215 0.66 3.33 7.33
C LEU A 215 1.72 2.37 7.87
N ALA A 216 1.44 1.83 9.05
CA ALA A 216 2.23 0.73 9.59
C ALA A 216 2.03 -0.53 8.72
N PRO A 217 3.04 -1.41 8.62
CA PRO A 217 2.87 -2.70 7.96
C PRO A 217 1.64 -3.44 8.49
N ALA A 218 0.90 -4.10 7.62
CA ALA A 218 -0.36 -4.82 7.91
C ALA A 218 -0.26 -5.95 8.97
N PHE A 219 0.92 -6.13 9.59
CA PHE A 219 1.23 -7.13 10.61
C PHE A 219 0.93 -6.72 12.03
N ALA A 220 0.37 -5.53 12.24
CA ALA A 220 -0.14 -5.12 13.55
C ALA A 220 -1.45 -5.83 13.92
N ILE A 221 -1.77 -6.97 13.26
CA ILE A 221 -3.07 -7.56 13.37
C ILE A 221 -3.08 -8.77 14.26
N ALA A 222 -3.86 -8.65 15.19
CA ALA A 222 -4.19 -9.32 16.39
C ALA A 222 -3.20 -8.95 17.48
N ASP A 223 -3.61 -8.02 18.32
CA ASP A 223 -3.15 -7.96 19.69
C ASP A 223 -3.71 -9.26 20.33
N ARG A 224 -3.11 -10.39 19.96
CA ARG A 224 -3.34 -11.66 20.63
C ARG A 224 -2.42 -11.67 21.82
N ASP A 225 -2.92 -12.20 22.92
CA ASP A 225 -2.05 -12.54 24.03
C ASP A 225 -0.93 -13.44 23.53
N PRO A 226 0.29 -13.31 24.09
CA PRO A 226 1.39 -14.18 23.75
C PRO A 226 0.99 -15.65 23.89
N GLU A 227 1.30 -16.47 22.90
CA GLU A 227 0.98 -17.89 22.93
C GLU A 227 2.17 -18.74 23.33
N GLU A 228 1.96 -19.69 24.25
CA GLU A 228 2.97 -20.67 24.61
C GLU A 228 3.04 -21.77 23.55
N VAL A 229 4.24 -22.06 23.05
CA VAL A 229 4.52 -23.14 22.11
C VAL A 229 5.51 -24.10 22.74
N ARG A 230 5.16 -25.39 22.78
CA ARG A 230 6.05 -26.47 23.27
C ARG A 230 6.43 -27.37 22.11
N LEU A 231 7.71 -27.64 21.98
CA LEU A 231 8.25 -28.49 20.94
C LEU A 231 9.01 -29.65 21.55
N ALA A 232 8.84 -30.84 20.96
CA ALA A 232 9.67 -32.00 21.23
C ALA A 232 11.01 -31.90 20.49
N GLU A 233 11.98 -32.71 20.87
CA GLU A 233 13.26 -32.80 20.15
C GLU A 233 13.07 -33.12 18.66
N GLY A 234 13.73 -32.35 17.78
CA GLY A 234 13.64 -32.47 16.32
C GLY A 234 12.40 -31.90 15.70
N GLU A 235 11.44 -31.43 16.51
CA GLU A 235 10.18 -30.84 15.97
C GLU A 235 10.47 -29.50 15.25
N VAL A 236 9.90 -29.36 14.05
CA VAL A 236 10.05 -28.15 13.21
C VAL A 236 8.96 -27.17 13.54
N LEU A 237 9.36 -25.96 13.98
CA LEU A 237 8.44 -24.85 14.27
C LEU A 237 7.93 -24.17 13.00
N PHE A 238 8.81 -23.88 12.06
CA PHE A 238 8.48 -23.33 10.74
C PHE A 238 9.56 -23.67 9.70
N ARG A 239 9.17 -23.56 8.45
CA ARG A 239 10.03 -23.86 7.30
C ARG A 239 10.43 -22.59 6.55
N GLN A 240 11.57 -22.63 5.86
CA GLN A 240 11.93 -21.58 4.90
C GLN A 240 10.84 -21.43 3.84
N GLY A 241 10.44 -20.19 3.55
CA GLY A 241 9.36 -19.86 2.63
C GLY A 241 7.98 -19.77 3.28
N ASP A 242 7.80 -20.30 4.50
CA ASP A 242 6.53 -20.15 5.23
C ASP A 242 6.26 -18.66 5.51
N ARG A 243 4.99 -18.29 5.54
CA ARG A 243 4.56 -17.00 6.11
C ARG A 243 4.32 -17.19 7.60
N GLY A 244 4.84 -16.29 8.41
CA GLY A 244 4.68 -16.35 9.86
C GLY A 244 4.38 -14.99 10.45
N GLU A 245 3.46 -14.95 11.43
CA GLU A 245 2.98 -13.73 12.08
C GLU A 245 3.66 -13.47 13.43
N LEU A 246 4.35 -14.47 13.98
CA LEU A 246 4.90 -14.42 15.33
C LEU A 246 6.42 -14.30 15.33
N VAL A 247 6.90 -13.52 16.29
CA VAL A 247 8.28 -13.50 16.76
C VAL A 247 8.35 -14.40 17.98
N TYR A 248 9.32 -15.28 18.05
CA TYR A 248 9.44 -16.25 19.13
C TYR A 248 10.53 -15.90 20.10
N MET A 249 10.22 -15.91 21.40
CA MET A 249 11.19 -15.87 22.50
C MET A 249 11.42 -17.29 22.97
N VAL A 250 12.68 -17.70 23.14
CA VAL A 250 13.01 -18.99 23.77
C VAL A 250 12.96 -18.82 25.29
N ASP A 251 12.00 -19.48 25.94
CA ASP A 251 11.87 -19.47 27.40
C ASP A 251 12.76 -20.57 28.00
N GLU A 252 12.74 -21.77 27.38
CA GLU A 252 13.55 -22.93 27.80
C GLU A 252 13.98 -23.75 26.58
N GLY A 253 15.18 -24.32 26.65
CA GLY A 253 15.75 -25.14 25.59
C GLY A 253 16.54 -24.35 24.55
N ALA A 254 16.65 -24.90 23.35
CA ALA A 254 17.38 -24.28 22.24
C ALA A 254 16.75 -24.63 20.88
N ILE A 255 16.76 -23.65 19.97
CA ILE A 255 16.26 -23.77 18.61
C ILE A 255 17.42 -23.67 17.63
N GLU A 256 17.56 -24.63 16.76
CA GLU A 256 18.47 -24.60 15.62
C GLU A 256 17.82 -23.89 14.44
N ILE A 257 18.55 -22.92 13.88
CA ILE A 257 18.21 -22.22 12.64
C ILE A 257 19.10 -22.74 11.53
N TYR A 258 18.52 -23.24 10.43
CA TYR A 258 19.24 -23.83 9.31
C TYR A 258 18.57 -23.53 7.97
N GLN A 259 19.31 -23.68 6.88
CA GLN A 259 18.79 -23.57 5.52
C GLN A 259 19.00 -24.89 4.77
N ILE A 260 18.13 -25.14 3.78
CA ILE A 260 18.33 -26.27 2.84
C ILE A 260 18.98 -25.71 1.58
N ARG A 261 20.16 -26.22 1.23
CA ARG A 261 20.89 -25.87 0.02
C ARG A 261 20.22 -26.45 -1.23
N ALA A 262 20.63 -25.96 -2.39
CA ALA A 262 20.14 -26.43 -3.68
C ALA A 262 20.47 -27.93 -3.95
N ASP A 263 21.49 -28.47 -3.31
CA ASP A 263 21.86 -29.89 -3.36
C ASP A 263 21.09 -30.77 -2.37
N GLY A 264 20.18 -30.19 -1.59
CA GLY A 264 19.38 -30.88 -0.56
C GLY A 264 20.07 -31.01 0.79
N GLY A 265 21.32 -30.53 0.94
CA GLY A 265 22.06 -30.54 2.20
C GLY A 265 21.56 -29.47 3.17
N GLU A 266 21.61 -29.74 4.48
CA GLU A 266 21.34 -28.78 5.53
C GLU A 266 22.58 -27.90 5.81
N GLU A 267 22.38 -26.60 5.89
CA GLU A 267 23.39 -25.63 6.31
C GLU A 267 22.98 -25.02 7.65
N HIS A 268 23.72 -25.34 8.69
CA HIS A 268 23.52 -24.77 10.01
C HIS A 268 23.90 -23.28 10.01
N LEU A 269 22.98 -22.41 10.48
CA LEU A 269 23.22 -20.98 10.59
C LEU A 269 23.57 -20.57 12.02
N THR A 270 22.73 -20.95 13.00
CA THR A 270 22.93 -20.60 14.41
C THR A 270 22.04 -21.42 15.33
N VAL A 271 22.31 -21.36 16.64
CA VAL A 271 21.45 -21.87 17.70
C VAL A 271 20.98 -20.71 18.57
N VAL A 272 19.67 -20.61 18.75
CA VAL A 272 19.03 -19.62 19.62
C VAL A 272 18.67 -20.29 20.94
N THR A 273 19.24 -19.78 22.05
CA THR A 273 19.09 -20.32 23.40
C THR A 273 18.11 -19.49 24.22
N ALA A 274 17.74 -19.99 25.40
CA ALA A 274 16.84 -19.29 26.34
C ALA A 274 17.24 -17.83 26.58
N GLY A 275 16.25 -16.94 26.65
CA GLY A 275 16.39 -15.50 26.78
C GLY A 275 16.65 -14.75 25.46
N LYS A 276 16.75 -15.43 24.32
CA LYS A 276 16.90 -14.81 22.99
C LYS A 276 15.65 -14.99 22.15
N TYR A 277 15.44 -14.08 21.18
CA TYR A 277 14.33 -14.16 20.24
C TYR A 277 14.83 -14.48 18.81
N PHE A 278 13.92 -14.97 17.98
CA PHE A 278 14.18 -15.30 16.58
C PHE A 278 12.91 -15.26 15.73
N GLY A 279 13.09 -15.35 14.42
CA GLY A 279 11.99 -15.37 13.44
C GLY A 279 11.33 -14.01 13.24
N GLU A 280 11.96 -12.92 13.66
CA GLU A 280 11.47 -11.54 13.60
C GLU A 280 11.44 -10.97 12.17
N LEU A 281 12.39 -11.39 11.30
CA LEU A 281 12.52 -10.83 9.95
C LEU A 281 11.25 -11.02 9.11
N GLY A 282 10.64 -12.21 9.16
CA GLY A 282 9.42 -12.50 8.44
C GLY A 282 8.29 -11.54 8.84
N PRO A 283 7.81 -11.57 10.09
CA PRO A 283 6.72 -10.73 10.57
C PRO A 283 7.03 -9.23 10.54
N MET A 284 8.25 -8.79 10.86
CA MET A 284 8.59 -7.37 10.92
C MET A 284 8.77 -6.72 9.55
N LEU A 285 9.20 -7.48 8.53
CA LEU A 285 9.49 -6.98 7.19
C LEU A 285 8.52 -7.48 6.11
N ASN A 286 7.50 -8.25 6.50
CA ASN A 286 6.59 -8.92 5.58
C ASN A 286 7.30 -9.84 4.57
N LEU A 287 8.26 -10.55 5.04
CA LEU A 287 8.99 -11.51 4.22
C LEU A 287 8.60 -12.95 4.60
N PRO A 288 8.70 -13.91 3.69
CA PRO A 288 8.69 -15.32 4.06
C PRO A 288 9.81 -15.63 5.03
N ARG A 289 9.66 -16.68 5.84
CA ARG A 289 10.72 -17.20 6.70
C ARG A 289 11.99 -17.43 5.89
N SER A 290 13.10 -16.85 6.30
CA SER A 290 14.39 -16.93 5.60
C SER A 290 15.13 -18.25 5.84
N ALA A 291 14.71 -19.02 6.84
CA ALA A 291 15.36 -20.26 7.28
C ALA A 291 14.32 -21.21 7.91
N TRP A 292 14.74 -22.42 8.19
CA TRP A 292 14.04 -23.41 9.01
C TRP A 292 14.38 -23.21 10.49
N ALA A 293 13.44 -23.53 11.37
CA ALA A 293 13.64 -23.56 12.82
C ALA A 293 13.19 -24.89 13.40
N ARG A 294 14.08 -25.61 14.11
CA ARG A 294 13.81 -26.89 14.73
C ARG A 294 14.33 -26.95 16.16
N ALA A 295 13.65 -27.64 17.04
CA ALA A 295 14.07 -27.83 18.43
C ALA A 295 15.26 -28.79 18.54
N GLN A 296 16.33 -28.40 19.25
CA GLN A 296 17.49 -29.29 19.55
C GLN A 296 17.25 -30.23 20.73
N GLY A 297 16.17 -30.06 21.44
CA GLY A 297 15.68 -30.83 22.58
C GLY A 297 14.30 -30.33 22.97
N PRO A 298 13.68 -30.81 24.05
CA PRO A 298 12.41 -30.23 24.51
C PRO A 298 12.54 -28.72 24.73
N CYS A 299 11.68 -27.93 24.08
CA CYS A 299 11.71 -26.47 24.13
C CYS A 299 10.37 -25.91 24.55
N ARG A 300 10.40 -24.77 25.25
CA ARG A 300 9.25 -23.90 25.51
C ARG A 300 9.55 -22.52 24.96
N LEU A 301 8.63 -22.02 24.16
CA LEU A 301 8.72 -20.72 23.47
C LEU A 301 7.49 -19.89 23.79
N THR A 302 7.63 -18.58 23.76
CA THR A 302 6.51 -17.66 23.73
C THR A 302 6.47 -16.94 22.38
N GLY A 303 5.39 -17.13 21.62
CA GLY A 303 5.12 -16.45 20.36
C GLY A 303 4.42 -15.10 20.61
N TYR A 304 5.01 -14.03 20.10
CA TYR A 304 4.48 -12.67 20.19
C TYR A 304 4.09 -12.17 18.81
N THR A 305 2.94 -11.48 18.69
CA THR A 305 2.71 -10.62 17.53
C THR A 305 3.74 -9.50 17.50
N VAL A 306 4.01 -8.92 16.34
CA VAL A 306 5.00 -7.81 16.21
C VAL A 306 4.68 -6.66 17.16
N ARG A 307 3.39 -6.31 17.34
CA ARG A 307 2.97 -5.24 18.24
C ARG A 307 3.23 -5.60 19.70
N ALA A 308 2.83 -6.79 20.14
CA ALA A 308 3.08 -7.27 21.50
C ALA A 308 4.58 -7.38 21.77
N PHE A 309 5.37 -7.85 20.78
CA PHE A 309 6.81 -7.93 20.86
C PHE A 309 7.47 -6.56 21.04
N ARG A 310 7.15 -5.57 20.17
CA ARG A 310 7.69 -4.20 20.28
C ARG A 310 7.29 -3.50 21.57
N ARG A 311 6.09 -3.73 22.08
CA ARG A 311 5.63 -3.20 23.36
C ARG A 311 6.43 -3.80 24.53
N ARG A 312 6.76 -5.08 24.46
CA ARG A 312 7.52 -5.79 25.49
C ARG A 312 9.02 -5.55 25.40
N PHE A 313 9.54 -5.37 24.17
CA PHE A 313 10.96 -5.21 23.85
C PHE A 313 11.18 -3.99 22.94
N PRO A 314 11.05 -2.76 23.46
CA PRO A 314 11.05 -1.54 22.63
C PRO A 314 12.38 -1.26 21.93
N THR A 315 13.49 -1.82 22.43
CA THR A 315 14.85 -1.66 21.86
C THR A 315 15.26 -2.77 20.88
N ALA A 316 14.39 -3.78 20.67
CA ALA A 316 14.71 -4.88 19.77
C ALA A 316 14.68 -4.40 18.31
N SER A 317 15.78 -4.65 17.57
CA SER A 317 15.97 -4.31 16.16
C SER A 317 15.84 -5.54 15.27
N PRO A 318 15.28 -5.44 14.04
CA PRO A 318 15.25 -6.55 13.09
C PRO A 318 16.64 -7.08 12.70
N THR A 319 17.68 -6.31 12.92
CA THR A 319 19.06 -6.66 12.59
C THR A 319 19.91 -7.10 13.79
N GLY A 320 19.34 -7.08 15.01
CA GLY A 320 20.09 -7.27 16.25
C GLY A 320 19.97 -8.64 16.92
N SER A 321 19.29 -9.61 16.30
CA SER A 321 18.97 -10.91 16.93
C SER A 321 20.18 -11.81 17.21
N PHE A 322 21.35 -11.50 16.68
CA PHE A 322 22.52 -12.37 16.83
C PHE A 322 23.52 -11.96 17.92
N GLU A 323 23.42 -10.77 18.53
CA GLU A 323 24.49 -10.26 19.39
C GLU A 323 24.12 -9.74 20.80
N GLN A 324 22.85 -9.67 21.23
CA GLN A 324 22.58 -9.14 22.59
C GLN A 324 21.66 -10.01 23.42
N PRO A 325 22.05 -10.34 24.68
CA PRO A 325 21.10 -10.82 25.68
C PRO A 325 20.17 -9.68 26.10
N VAL A 326 18.88 -9.96 26.14
CA VAL A 326 17.88 -9.05 26.75
C VAL A 326 18.10 -9.08 28.27
N PRO A 327 18.17 -7.93 28.97
CA PRO A 327 18.34 -7.88 30.42
C PRO A 327 17.16 -8.44 31.19
#